data_c40a7aee10040b22e539d8dafaf8a09d
#
_entry.id   c40a7aee10040b22e539d8dafaf8a09d
#
_cell.length_a   1.000
_cell.length_b   1.000
_cell.length_c   1.000
_cell.angle_alpha   90.00
_cell.angle_beta   90.00
_cell.angle_gamma   90.00
#
_symmetry.space_group_name_H-M   'P 1'
#
loop_
_entity.id
_entity.type
_entity.pdbx_description
1 polymer ?
#
loop_
_entity_poly.entity_id
_entity_poly.type
_entity_poly.pdbx_seq_one_letter_code
_entity_poly.pdbx_strand_id
1 'polypeptide(L)'
;MSKNRELIILPKVNQSQLTKFLPQLEDEGIKTIYLDPKKIGKKKTKLKTVSTSNSSDYVVLEKDGSVKPKGKKVGIKFEVLSNSDIENVLSISKKGLDFVIIEVKDWKIIPLENIIAKLHKIHTKIFAIAKTPEEVRKMFSILEVGVDGVIFSTSSINEVREAMVYLGTRSFDMKPAKIIEIKEVGDGERVCVDTASMLHKGEGMLIGSRSNFLFLVHNESVGSSFTSPRPFRVNAGAVHCYTLSPDGTTNYLSEVETGSEVLILNSKGKARRATVGRSKIERRPMLMIKASVGTEIGGIIAQDAETIRFVKPNGQLVSVTHLKKGDIVMAHAKPATGRHFGMEVSDEYILEK
;
A
#
# COMPACT_ATOMS: atom_id res chain seq x y z
N MET A 1 -18.70 -1.15 0.17
CA MET A 1 -18.10 0.17 -0.15
C MET A 1 -16.83 0.31 0.69
N SER A 2 -15.65 0.52 0.09
CA SER A 2 -14.42 0.72 0.86
C SER A 2 -14.53 2.04 1.62
N LYS A 3 -14.40 2.00 2.95
CA LYS A 3 -14.28 3.20 3.78
C LYS A 3 -13.12 4.06 3.24
N ASN A 4 -13.34 5.36 3.15
CA ASN A 4 -12.30 6.31 2.78
C ASN A 4 -11.39 6.51 4.01
N ARG A 5 -10.39 5.62 4.17
CA ARG A 5 -9.44 5.62 5.28
C ARG A 5 -8.48 6.79 5.15
N GLU A 6 -8.07 7.37 6.27
CA GLU A 6 -7.20 8.54 6.31
C GLU A 6 -5.95 8.26 7.18
N LEU A 7 -4.75 8.55 6.66
CA LEU A 7 -3.52 8.56 7.43
C LEU A 7 -3.17 10.02 7.73
N ILE A 8 -3.09 10.34 9.00
CA ILE A 8 -2.75 11.66 9.52
C ILE A 8 -1.35 11.53 10.14
N ILE A 9 -0.38 12.30 9.68
CA ILE A 9 0.98 12.19 10.22
C ILE A 9 1.14 13.14 11.39
N LEU A 10 1.64 12.63 12.52
CA LEU A 10 2.14 13.38 13.66
C LEU A 10 3.68 13.42 13.57
N PRO A 11 4.27 14.53 13.04
CA PRO A 11 5.70 14.60 12.82
C PRO A 11 6.49 14.58 14.13
N LYS A 12 7.39 13.62 14.30
CA LYS A 12 8.36 13.51 15.40
C LYS A 12 9.72 14.11 15.01
N VAL A 13 9.71 15.29 14.43
CA VAL A 13 10.90 15.99 13.94
C VAL A 13 11.01 17.36 14.57
N ASN A 14 12.22 17.89 14.64
CA ASN A 14 12.44 19.27 15.10
C ASN A 14 12.06 20.30 14.03
N GLN A 15 12.04 21.59 14.39
CA GLN A 15 11.60 22.67 13.50
C GLN A 15 12.41 22.78 12.21
N SER A 16 13.71 22.51 12.23
CA SER A 16 14.59 22.58 11.06
C SER A 16 14.32 21.42 10.10
N GLN A 17 14.10 20.23 10.64
CA GLN A 17 13.76 19.02 9.87
C GLN A 17 12.35 19.08 9.27
N LEU A 18 11.40 19.72 9.98
CA LEU A 18 10.01 19.87 9.53
C LEU A 18 9.94 20.50 8.13
N THR A 19 10.83 21.45 7.87
CA THR A 19 10.93 22.16 6.59
C THR A 19 11.19 21.24 5.40
N LYS A 20 11.93 20.15 5.60
CA LYS A 20 12.23 19.13 4.57
C LYS A 20 11.18 18.02 4.58
N PHE A 21 10.62 17.69 5.73
CA PHE A 21 9.70 16.59 5.92
C PHE A 21 8.31 16.87 5.32
N LEU A 22 7.78 18.10 5.42
CA LEU A 22 6.47 18.46 4.88
C LEU A 22 6.34 18.25 3.36
N PRO A 23 7.26 18.74 2.51
CA PRO A 23 7.21 18.44 1.07
C PRO A 23 7.26 16.94 0.77
N GLN A 24 8.09 16.16 1.47
CA GLN A 24 8.16 14.72 1.30
C GLN A 24 6.82 14.03 1.62
N LEU A 25 6.10 14.50 2.65
CA LEU A 25 4.76 13.99 2.96
C LEU A 25 3.75 14.30 1.84
N GLU A 26 3.83 15.49 1.25
CA GLU A 26 2.99 15.89 0.09
C GLU A 26 3.27 15.00 -1.12
N ASP A 27 4.55 14.74 -1.42
CA ASP A 27 4.99 13.88 -2.52
C ASP A 27 4.52 12.42 -2.34
N GLU A 28 4.46 11.92 -1.11
CA GLU A 28 3.89 10.60 -0.80
C GLU A 28 2.35 10.58 -0.81
N GLY A 29 1.70 11.72 -1.08
CA GLY A 29 0.23 11.80 -1.16
C GLY A 29 -0.49 11.89 0.18
N ILE A 30 0.21 12.21 1.27
CA ILE A 30 -0.40 12.55 2.56
C ILE A 30 -1.21 13.84 2.39
N LYS A 31 -2.37 13.88 3.01
CA LYS A 31 -3.31 15.02 2.92
C LYS A 31 -3.47 15.78 4.23
N THR A 32 -3.14 15.15 5.36
CA THR A 32 -3.43 15.69 6.69
C THR A 32 -2.29 15.42 7.66
N ILE A 33 -1.95 16.43 8.46
CA ILE A 33 -0.95 16.34 9.53
C ILE A 33 -1.53 16.76 10.88
N TYR A 34 -1.07 16.13 11.95
CA TYR A 34 -1.40 16.54 13.32
C TYR A 34 -0.33 17.54 13.79
N LEU A 35 -0.57 18.80 13.48
CA LEU A 35 0.38 19.88 13.81
C LEU A 35 -0.36 21.22 13.92
N ASP A 36 0.05 22.07 14.87
CA ASP A 36 -0.44 23.44 14.95
C ASP A 36 0.05 24.24 13.73
N PRO A 37 -0.84 24.91 12.99
CA PRO A 37 -0.49 25.75 11.84
C PRO A 37 0.60 26.80 12.14
N LYS A 38 0.67 27.30 13.36
CA LYS A 38 1.70 28.25 13.79
C LYS A 38 3.12 27.68 13.67
N LYS A 39 3.28 26.34 13.84
CA LYS A 39 4.57 25.64 13.70
C LYS A 39 5.01 25.47 12.26
N ILE A 40 4.10 25.58 11.29
CA ILE A 40 4.42 25.51 9.86
C ILE A 40 5.08 26.82 9.39
N GLY A 41 4.78 27.94 10.06
CA GLY A 41 5.32 29.25 9.73
C GLY A 41 4.73 29.82 8.44
N LYS A 42 5.53 30.61 7.70
CA LYS A 42 5.09 31.29 6.45
C LYS A 42 5.07 30.38 5.21
N LYS A 43 5.41 29.09 5.36
CA LYS A 43 5.42 28.15 4.21
C LYS A 43 4.00 27.78 3.80
N LYS A 44 3.72 27.89 2.51
CA LYS A 44 2.49 27.35 1.93
C LYS A 44 2.60 25.82 1.89
N THR A 45 1.69 25.12 2.53
CA THR A 45 1.51 23.67 2.40
C THR A 45 0.08 23.38 1.95
N LYS A 46 -0.10 22.29 1.20
CA LYS A 46 -1.41 21.77 0.82
C LYS A 46 -1.99 20.83 1.88
N LEU A 47 -1.21 20.52 2.91
CA LEU A 47 -1.61 19.61 3.99
C LEU A 47 -2.66 20.28 4.90
N LYS A 48 -3.74 19.57 5.17
CA LYS A 48 -4.71 19.96 6.20
C LYS A 48 -4.09 19.72 7.58
N THR A 49 -4.48 20.56 8.53
CA THR A 49 -3.94 20.53 9.89
C THR A 49 -4.95 20.05 10.91
N VAL A 50 -4.50 19.29 11.90
CA VAL A 50 -5.25 18.86 13.08
C VAL A 50 -4.52 19.39 14.31
N SER A 51 -5.15 20.18 15.15
CA SER A 51 -4.59 20.59 16.46
C SER A 51 -5.68 21.18 17.36
N THR A 52 -5.29 21.64 18.56
CA THR A 52 -6.16 22.39 19.47
C THR A 52 -6.37 23.84 19.03
N SER A 53 -5.60 24.34 18.06
CA SER A 53 -5.72 25.71 17.54
C SER A 53 -6.95 25.90 16.67
N ASN A 54 -7.71 26.96 16.91
CA ASN A 54 -8.88 27.34 16.06
C ASN A 54 -8.49 27.69 14.62
N SER A 55 -7.19 27.89 14.33
CA SER A 55 -6.70 28.10 12.96
C SER A 55 -6.55 26.81 12.15
N SER A 56 -6.62 25.63 12.79
CA SER A 56 -6.55 24.33 12.12
C SER A 56 -7.78 24.01 11.28
N ASP A 57 -7.65 23.09 10.32
CA ASP A 57 -8.76 22.58 9.53
C ASP A 57 -9.65 21.62 10.34
N TYR A 58 -9.04 20.85 11.24
CA TYR A 58 -9.68 19.99 12.21
C TYR A 58 -9.28 20.46 13.61
N VAL A 59 -10.25 20.84 14.42
CA VAL A 59 -10.01 21.38 15.77
C VAL A 59 -10.28 20.30 16.81
N VAL A 60 -9.28 20.02 17.65
CA VAL A 60 -9.40 19.12 18.79
C VAL A 60 -9.80 19.97 20.02
N LEU A 61 -11.01 19.76 20.50
CA LEU A 61 -11.54 20.48 21.67
C LEU A 61 -10.98 19.88 22.97
N GLU A 62 -10.90 20.72 24.00
CA GLU A 62 -10.69 20.28 25.38
C GLU A 62 -11.96 19.60 25.94
N LYS A 63 -11.83 18.89 27.08
CA LYS A 63 -12.83 17.92 27.58
C LYS A 63 -14.28 18.43 27.73
N ASP A 64 -14.52 19.69 27.95
CA ASP A 64 -15.85 20.26 28.15
C ASP A 64 -16.54 20.81 26.87
N GLY A 65 -15.83 20.83 25.74
CA GLY A 65 -16.42 20.94 24.39
C GLY A 65 -17.42 22.09 24.16
N SER A 66 -17.36 23.14 24.94
CA SER A 66 -18.44 24.14 25.02
C SER A 66 -18.55 25.10 23.82
N VAL A 67 -17.52 25.25 22.99
CA VAL A 67 -17.53 26.15 21.84
C VAL A 67 -17.06 25.48 20.57
N LYS A 68 -17.98 25.17 19.65
CA LYS A 68 -17.65 24.67 18.30
C LYS A 68 -17.26 25.83 17.39
N PRO A 69 -16.03 25.93 16.86
CA PRO A 69 -15.66 26.93 15.88
C PRO A 69 -16.52 26.79 14.61
N LYS A 70 -17.11 27.90 14.15
CA LYS A 70 -18.01 27.92 13.00
C LYS A 70 -17.27 27.46 11.71
N GLY A 71 -17.85 26.51 10.97
CA GLY A 71 -17.29 26.03 9.69
C GLY A 71 -16.06 25.11 9.79
N LYS A 72 -15.71 24.63 10.98
CA LYS A 72 -14.58 23.70 11.19
C LYS A 72 -15.06 22.30 11.58
N LYS A 73 -14.27 21.29 11.23
CA LYS A 73 -14.48 19.93 11.74
C LYS A 73 -13.94 19.84 13.16
N VAL A 74 -14.76 19.31 14.05
CA VAL A 74 -14.52 19.34 15.49
C VAL A 74 -14.50 17.94 16.05
N GLY A 75 -13.51 17.65 16.89
CA GLY A 75 -13.40 16.37 17.59
C GLY A 75 -12.80 16.50 18.97
N ILE A 76 -12.79 15.41 19.71
CA ILE A 76 -12.22 15.33 21.06
C ILE A 76 -11.23 14.16 21.11
N LYS A 77 -10.14 14.34 21.86
CA LYS A 77 -9.19 13.28 22.16
C LYS A 77 -9.54 12.62 23.49
N PHE A 78 -9.60 11.29 23.47
CA PHE A 78 -9.85 10.46 24.65
C PHE A 78 -8.67 9.52 24.89
N GLU A 79 -8.24 9.44 26.13
CA GLU A 79 -7.42 8.36 26.64
C GLU A 79 -8.37 7.30 27.21
N VAL A 80 -8.32 6.08 26.70
CA VAL A 80 -9.21 4.99 27.11
C VAL A 80 -8.41 4.02 27.97
N LEU A 81 -8.75 3.98 29.26
CA LEU A 81 -8.12 3.14 30.28
C LEU A 81 -9.13 2.11 30.85
N SER A 82 -10.44 2.36 30.72
CA SER A 82 -11.50 1.59 31.36
C SER A 82 -12.78 1.53 30.51
N ASN A 83 -13.70 0.65 30.90
CA ASN A 83 -15.04 0.57 30.28
C ASN A 83 -15.85 1.86 30.46
N SER A 84 -15.65 2.60 31.56
CA SER A 84 -16.34 3.88 31.78
C SER A 84 -15.88 4.94 30.77
N ASP A 85 -14.63 4.91 30.32
CA ASP A 85 -14.12 5.80 29.28
C ASP A 85 -14.79 5.50 27.94
N ILE A 86 -15.05 4.23 27.63
CA ILE A 86 -15.79 3.83 26.42
C ILE A 86 -17.21 4.41 26.42
N GLU A 87 -17.94 4.31 27.52
CA GLU A 87 -19.28 4.88 27.63
C GLU A 87 -19.27 6.43 27.52
N ASN A 88 -18.23 7.06 28.06
CA ASN A 88 -18.01 8.51 27.90
C ASN A 88 -17.77 8.90 26.43
N VAL A 89 -16.88 8.18 25.72
CA VAL A 89 -16.65 8.36 24.27
C VAL A 89 -17.98 8.28 23.50
N LEU A 90 -18.80 7.25 23.80
CA LEU A 90 -20.08 7.03 23.13
C LEU A 90 -21.08 8.15 23.41
N SER A 91 -21.18 8.60 24.67
CA SER A 91 -22.13 9.66 25.07
C SER A 91 -21.79 11.00 24.40
N ILE A 92 -20.50 11.33 24.35
CA ILE A 92 -20.03 12.59 23.76
C ILE A 92 -20.09 12.55 22.23
N SER A 93 -19.80 11.41 21.61
CA SER A 93 -19.93 11.22 20.15
C SER A 93 -21.34 11.48 19.63
N LYS A 94 -22.37 11.14 20.42
CA LYS A 94 -23.78 11.42 20.09
C LYS A 94 -24.12 12.92 20.08
N LYS A 95 -23.27 13.77 20.65
CA LYS A 95 -23.49 15.24 20.70
C LYS A 95 -23.06 15.95 19.39
N GLY A 96 -22.85 15.20 18.31
CA GLY A 96 -22.56 15.74 16.96
C GLY A 96 -21.13 16.20 16.77
N LEU A 97 -20.17 15.39 17.21
CA LEU A 97 -18.75 15.54 16.85
C LEU A 97 -18.51 14.98 15.43
N ASP A 98 -17.61 15.63 14.68
CA ASP A 98 -17.17 15.13 13.39
C ASP A 98 -16.21 13.93 13.53
N PHE A 99 -15.39 13.93 14.60
CA PHE A 99 -14.44 12.85 14.88
C PHE A 99 -14.12 12.72 16.37
N VAL A 100 -13.61 11.55 16.73
CA VAL A 100 -12.97 11.28 18.03
C VAL A 100 -11.58 10.71 17.79
N ILE A 101 -10.63 11.10 18.63
CA ILE A 101 -9.27 10.54 18.64
C ILE A 101 -9.13 9.65 19.86
N ILE A 102 -8.83 8.38 19.62
CA ILE A 102 -8.66 7.37 20.68
C ILE A 102 -7.20 7.08 20.87
N GLU A 103 -6.70 7.31 22.08
CA GLU A 103 -5.38 6.93 22.53
C GLU A 103 -5.51 5.80 23.56
N VAL A 104 -4.85 4.66 23.32
CA VAL A 104 -4.84 3.52 24.23
C VAL A 104 -3.39 3.30 24.66
N LYS A 105 -3.10 3.28 25.98
CA LYS A 105 -1.73 3.10 26.50
C LYS A 105 -1.24 1.68 26.36
N ASP A 106 -2.10 0.71 26.64
CA ASP A 106 -1.79 -0.72 26.51
C ASP A 106 -2.72 -1.31 25.45
N TRP A 107 -2.14 -1.86 24.42
CA TRP A 107 -2.84 -2.44 23.28
C TRP A 107 -3.60 -3.73 23.64
N LYS A 108 -4.67 -3.56 24.39
CA LYS A 108 -5.74 -4.53 24.44
C LYS A 108 -6.71 -4.17 23.33
N ILE A 109 -6.75 -4.98 22.28
CA ILE A 109 -7.59 -4.82 21.06
C ILE A 109 -9.07 -4.61 21.45
N ILE A 110 -9.53 -5.23 22.52
CA ILE A 110 -10.91 -5.26 23.01
C ILE A 110 -11.55 -3.87 23.20
N PRO A 111 -10.92 -2.84 23.82
CA PRO A 111 -11.56 -1.53 23.94
C PRO A 111 -11.88 -0.87 22.62
N LEU A 112 -10.97 -0.98 21.64
CA LEU A 112 -11.18 -0.35 20.32
C LEU A 112 -12.21 -1.09 19.48
N GLU A 113 -12.27 -2.43 19.58
CA GLU A 113 -13.34 -3.26 18.99
C GLU A 113 -14.73 -2.81 19.48
N ASN A 114 -14.90 -2.63 20.79
CA ASN A 114 -16.14 -2.18 21.39
C ASN A 114 -16.53 -0.79 20.92
N ILE A 115 -15.57 0.15 20.81
CA ILE A 115 -15.82 1.50 20.31
C ILE A 115 -16.22 1.47 18.85
N ILE A 116 -15.48 0.73 18.00
CA ILE A 116 -15.78 0.60 16.56
C ILE A 116 -17.18 -0.01 16.38
N ALA A 117 -17.50 -1.11 17.06
CA ALA A 117 -18.79 -1.79 16.94
C ALA A 117 -19.96 -0.88 17.33
N LYS A 118 -19.81 -0.11 18.41
CA LYS A 118 -20.87 0.78 18.90
C LYS A 118 -20.99 2.09 18.10
N LEU A 119 -19.88 2.67 17.61
CA LEU A 119 -19.87 3.90 16.83
C LEU A 119 -20.10 3.69 15.32
N HIS A 120 -20.01 2.45 14.81
CA HIS A 120 -20.15 2.16 13.38
C HIS A 120 -21.44 2.71 12.74
N LYS A 121 -22.51 2.88 13.54
CA LYS A 121 -23.81 3.42 13.10
C LYS A 121 -23.95 4.94 13.26
N ILE A 122 -22.93 5.61 13.77
CA ILE A 122 -22.93 7.06 14.04
C ILE A 122 -22.00 7.74 13.00
N HIS A 123 -22.31 8.97 12.61
CA HIS A 123 -21.51 9.73 11.62
C HIS A 123 -20.15 10.21 12.14
N THR A 124 -19.85 10.04 13.42
CA THR A 124 -18.58 10.45 14.04
C THR A 124 -17.44 9.53 13.57
N LYS A 125 -16.41 10.09 12.96
CA LYS A 125 -15.22 9.35 12.56
C LYS A 125 -14.37 8.96 13.76
N ILE A 126 -13.78 7.77 13.69
CA ILE A 126 -12.88 7.25 14.72
C ILE A 126 -11.44 7.34 14.20
N PHE A 127 -10.59 8.10 14.88
CA PHE A 127 -9.16 8.16 14.66
C PHE A 127 -8.43 7.48 15.83
N ALA A 128 -7.46 6.62 15.54
CA ALA A 128 -6.61 6.00 16.55
C ALA A 128 -5.16 6.46 16.40
N ILE A 129 -4.41 6.49 17.50
CA ILE A 129 -2.98 6.85 17.47
C ILE A 129 -2.15 5.59 17.32
N ALA A 130 -1.16 5.61 16.42
CA ALA A 130 -0.20 4.55 16.17
C ALA A 130 1.23 5.09 16.18
N LYS A 131 2.19 4.23 16.57
CA LYS A 131 3.61 4.56 16.65
C LYS A 131 4.47 3.74 15.69
N THR A 132 3.94 2.64 15.15
CA THR A 132 4.61 1.79 14.17
C THR A 132 3.69 1.49 12.98
N PRO A 133 4.24 1.14 11.80
CA PRO A 133 3.44 0.73 10.65
C PRO A 133 2.55 -0.48 10.95
N GLU A 134 3.03 -1.45 11.77
CA GLU A 134 2.24 -2.62 12.18
C GLU A 134 1.03 -2.22 13.03
N GLU A 135 1.17 -1.22 13.89
CA GLU A 135 0.04 -0.67 14.63
C GLU A 135 -0.97 -0.02 13.67
N VAL A 136 -0.53 0.74 12.67
CA VAL A 136 -1.40 1.29 11.62
C VAL A 136 -2.19 0.17 10.94
N ARG A 137 -1.51 -0.94 10.58
CA ARG A 137 -2.17 -2.12 10.01
C ARG A 137 -3.26 -2.65 10.94
N LYS A 138 -2.91 -2.91 12.20
CA LYS A 138 -3.85 -3.44 13.20
C LYS A 138 -5.09 -2.57 13.32
N MET A 139 -4.93 -1.23 13.41
CA MET A 139 -6.06 -0.29 13.50
C MET A 139 -7.03 -0.43 12.33
N PHE A 140 -6.49 -0.50 11.12
CA PHE A 140 -7.32 -0.59 9.92
C PHE A 140 -7.95 -1.99 9.72
N SER A 141 -7.49 -3.03 10.43
CA SER A 141 -8.00 -4.40 10.30
C SER A 141 -8.93 -4.84 11.43
N ILE A 142 -9.08 -4.07 12.50
CA ILE A 142 -9.95 -4.42 13.63
C ILE A 142 -11.39 -4.62 13.14
N LEU A 143 -11.97 -5.80 13.44
CA LEU A 143 -13.35 -6.20 13.05
C LEU A 143 -13.61 -6.07 11.53
N GLU A 144 -12.59 -6.22 10.67
CA GLU A 144 -12.67 -6.01 9.21
C GLU A 144 -13.08 -4.57 8.80
N VAL A 145 -13.77 -3.85 9.67
CA VAL A 145 -14.23 -2.47 9.47
C VAL A 145 -13.11 -1.48 9.72
N GLY A 146 -12.33 -1.67 10.77
CA GLY A 146 -11.25 -0.79 11.20
C GLY A 146 -11.72 0.60 11.65
N VAL A 147 -10.76 1.45 11.99
CA VAL A 147 -10.97 2.87 12.25
C VAL A 147 -11.11 3.66 10.93
N ASP A 148 -11.64 4.89 10.99
CA ASP A 148 -11.77 5.77 9.81
C ASP A 148 -10.44 6.44 9.45
N GLY A 149 -9.54 6.60 10.43
CA GLY A 149 -8.19 7.10 10.20
C GLY A 149 -7.24 6.76 11.33
N VAL A 150 -5.95 6.89 11.03
CA VAL A 150 -4.88 6.68 12.00
C VAL A 150 -3.99 7.91 12.06
N ILE A 151 -3.72 8.39 13.28
CA ILE A 151 -2.71 9.41 13.56
C ILE A 151 -1.40 8.67 13.81
N PHE A 152 -0.55 8.68 12.81
CA PHE A 152 0.73 7.96 12.83
C PHE A 152 1.87 8.87 13.25
N SER A 153 2.51 8.52 14.37
CA SER A 153 3.59 9.29 15.00
C SER A 153 4.94 8.78 14.50
N THR A 154 5.59 9.52 13.59
CA THR A 154 6.88 9.12 13.00
C THR A 154 7.76 10.30 12.62
N SER A 155 9.07 10.03 12.47
CA SER A 155 10.08 10.92 11.88
C SER A 155 10.61 10.39 10.53
N SER A 156 10.16 9.21 10.09
CA SER A 156 10.69 8.49 8.94
C SER A 156 9.70 8.50 7.77
N ILE A 157 10.15 8.98 6.61
CA ILE A 157 9.36 8.92 5.37
C ILE A 157 9.17 7.48 4.89
N ASN A 158 10.13 6.59 5.17
CA ASN A 158 10.02 5.18 4.82
C ASN A 158 8.90 4.50 5.59
N GLU A 159 8.76 4.76 6.88
CA GLU A 159 7.64 4.28 7.69
C GLU A 159 6.29 4.85 7.20
N VAL A 160 6.26 6.09 6.70
CA VAL A 160 5.07 6.66 6.06
C VAL A 160 4.70 5.87 4.81
N ARG A 161 5.67 5.57 3.94
CA ARG A 161 5.47 4.75 2.73
C ARG A 161 4.90 3.39 3.08
N GLU A 162 5.47 2.76 4.07
CA GLU A 162 5.01 1.47 4.57
C GLU A 162 3.58 1.55 5.08
N ALA A 163 3.25 2.52 5.92
CA ALA A 163 1.91 2.72 6.46
C ALA A 163 0.86 3.03 5.37
N MET A 164 1.24 3.77 4.31
CA MET A 164 0.35 4.10 3.20
C MET A 164 -0.19 2.86 2.46
N VAL A 165 0.55 1.76 2.44
CA VAL A 165 0.09 0.52 1.81
C VAL A 165 -1.15 -0.04 2.52
N TYR A 166 -1.28 0.15 3.83
CA TYR A 166 -2.44 -0.33 4.60
C TYR A 166 -3.72 0.48 4.35
N LEU A 167 -3.59 1.70 3.85
CA LEU A 167 -4.75 2.49 3.43
C LEU A 167 -5.41 1.91 2.16
N GLY A 168 -4.74 1.02 1.46
CA GLY A 168 -5.12 0.61 0.11
C GLY A 168 -5.11 1.79 -0.88
N THR A 169 -4.35 2.85 -0.56
CA THR A 169 -4.29 4.11 -1.31
C THR A 169 -3.02 4.26 -2.12
N ARG A 170 -2.00 3.42 -1.92
CA ARG A 170 -0.83 3.44 -2.80
C ARG A 170 -1.27 2.98 -4.18
N SER A 171 -1.28 3.90 -5.10
CA SER A 171 -1.56 3.63 -6.50
C SER A 171 -0.23 3.68 -7.27
N PHE A 172 0.07 2.61 -7.94
CA PHE A 172 1.20 2.54 -8.86
C PHE A 172 0.75 3.01 -10.23
N ASP A 173 1.58 3.81 -10.89
CA ASP A 173 1.34 4.22 -12.27
C ASP A 173 1.52 3.02 -13.20
N MET A 174 0.40 2.42 -13.58
CA MET A 174 0.36 1.27 -14.48
C MET A 174 0.24 1.75 -15.92
N LYS A 175 1.19 1.34 -16.76
CA LYS A 175 1.29 1.76 -18.15
C LYS A 175 1.04 0.60 -19.11
N PRO A 176 0.43 0.84 -20.27
CA PRO A 176 0.36 -0.15 -21.33
C PRO A 176 1.76 -0.35 -21.92
N ALA A 177 2.25 -1.59 -21.87
CA ALA A 177 3.53 -2.02 -22.40
C ALA A 177 3.31 -2.89 -23.64
N LYS A 178 3.97 -2.52 -24.75
CA LYS A 178 3.87 -3.25 -26.02
C LYS A 178 4.92 -4.37 -26.08
N ILE A 179 4.49 -5.61 -26.27
CA ILE A 179 5.38 -6.75 -26.45
C ILE A 179 6.20 -6.60 -27.74
N ILE A 180 7.52 -6.66 -27.62
CA ILE A 180 8.46 -6.47 -28.73
C ILE A 180 9.24 -7.74 -29.09
N GLU A 181 9.44 -8.64 -28.13
CA GLU A 181 10.18 -9.89 -28.34
C GLU A 181 9.65 -10.99 -27.42
N ILE A 182 9.56 -12.22 -27.95
CA ILE A 182 9.29 -13.44 -27.18
C ILE A 182 10.27 -14.49 -27.71
N LYS A 183 11.01 -15.15 -26.81
CA LYS A 183 12.03 -16.12 -27.16
C LYS A 183 12.11 -17.23 -26.12
N GLU A 184 12.20 -18.49 -26.56
CA GLU A 184 12.55 -19.62 -25.71
C GLU A 184 13.99 -19.49 -25.23
N VAL A 185 14.22 -19.74 -23.92
CA VAL A 185 15.55 -19.62 -23.32
C VAL A 185 16.01 -20.91 -22.62
N GLY A 186 15.33 -22.01 -22.88
CA GLY A 186 15.62 -23.30 -22.26
C GLY A 186 15.05 -23.42 -20.86
N ASP A 187 15.61 -24.33 -20.06
CA ASP A 187 15.16 -24.59 -18.69
C ASP A 187 15.76 -23.60 -17.69
N GLY A 188 14.96 -23.18 -16.73
CA GLY A 188 15.36 -22.33 -15.62
C GLY A 188 14.58 -22.63 -14.35
N GLU A 189 14.99 -22.04 -13.25
CA GLU A 189 14.33 -22.15 -11.97
C GLU A 189 13.22 -21.09 -11.86
N ARG A 190 11.99 -21.57 -11.81
CA ARG A 190 10.77 -20.76 -11.70
C ARG A 190 10.28 -20.72 -10.27
N VAL A 191 9.88 -19.54 -9.81
CA VAL A 191 9.28 -19.30 -8.48
C VAL A 191 7.75 -19.19 -8.59
N CYS A 192 7.05 -20.00 -7.80
CA CYS A 192 5.64 -19.76 -7.44
C CYS A 192 5.55 -19.15 -6.05
N VAL A 193 4.84 -18.05 -5.93
CA VAL A 193 4.52 -17.41 -4.66
C VAL A 193 3.07 -17.75 -4.29
N ASP A 194 2.88 -18.49 -3.20
CA ASP A 194 1.57 -18.81 -2.63
C ASP A 194 1.30 -17.88 -1.45
N THR A 195 0.25 -17.07 -1.54
CA THR A 195 -0.14 -16.15 -0.45
C THR A 195 -1.03 -16.84 0.59
N ALA A 196 -0.96 -16.38 1.84
CA ALA A 196 -1.82 -16.83 2.94
C ALA A 196 -3.27 -16.32 2.82
N SER A 197 -3.57 -15.53 1.80
CA SER A 197 -4.90 -14.98 1.54
C SER A 197 -5.30 -15.20 0.08
N MET A 198 -6.60 -15.24 -0.19
CA MET A 198 -7.13 -15.36 -1.54
C MET A 198 -6.86 -14.09 -2.37
N LEU A 199 -6.51 -14.29 -3.64
CA LEU A 199 -6.34 -13.26 -4.64
C LEU A 199 -7.57 -13.21 -5.57
N HIS A 200 -7.94 -12.01 -5.98
CA HIS A 200 -9.08 -11.82 -6.87
C HIS A 200 -8.66 -11.84 -8.36
N LYS A 201 -9.61 -12.12 -9.23
CA LYS A 201 -9.40 -11.99 -10.68
C LYS A 201 -8.99 -10.54 -11.01
N GLY A 202 -7.95 -10.38 -11.81
CA GLY A 202 -7.37 -9.08 -12.14
C GLY A 202 -6.28 -8.61 -11.18
N GLU A 203 -6.02 -9.34 -10.08
CA GLU A 203 -4.90 -9.09 -9.18
C GLU A 203 -3.68 -9.95 -9.54
N GLY A 204 -2.49 -9.43 -9.24
CA GLY A 204 -1.23 -10.12 -9.46
C GLY A 204 -0.06 -9.43 -8.78
N MET A 205 1.15 -9.88 -9.09
CA MET A 205 2.39 -9.29 -8.60
C MET A 205 3.11 -8.52 -9.71
N LEU A 206 3.88 -7.52 -9.34
CA LEU A 206 4.77 -6.81 -10.24
C LEU A 206 6.11 -7.53 -10.30
N ILE A 207 6.45 -8.08 -11.46
CA ILE A 207 7.64 -8.92 -11.68
C ILE A 207 8.38 -8.46 -12.93
N GLY A 208 9.71 -8.42 -12.88
CA GLY A 208 10.54 -8.11 -14.04
C GLY A 208 12.02 -8.41 -13.82
N SER A 209 12.77 -8.56 -14.92
CA SER A 209 14.22 -8.73 -14.86
C SER A 209 14.96 -7.42 -14.56
N ARG A 210 14.25 -6.27 -14.63
CA ARG A 210 14.76 -4.94 -14.27
C ARG A 210 13.90 -4.33 -13.18
N SER A 211 14.54 -3.71 -12.21
CA SER A 211 13.86 -3.13 -11.04
C SER A 211 12.95 -1.93 -11.39
N ASN A 212 13.21 -1.25 -12.49
CA ASN A 212 12.45 -0.09 -12.97
C ASN A 212 11.36 -0.46 -14.01
N PHE A 213 11.26 -1.74 -14.42
CA PHE A 213 10.25 -2.21 -15.38
C PHE A 213 9.68 -3.54 -14.95
N LEU A 214 8.47 -3.54 -14.41
CA LEU A 214 7.83 -4.69 -13.82
C LEU A 214 6.47 -4.97 -14.48
N PHE A 215 6.27 -6.17 -14.97
CA PHE A 215 5.02 -6.65 -15.55
C PHE A 215 4.00 -7.02 -14.47
N LEU A 216 2.72 -6.80 -14.72
CA LEU A 216 1.66 -7.32 -13.85
C LEU A 216 1.37 -8.78 -14.22
N VAL A 217 1.99 -9.69 -13.49
CA VAL A 217 1.78 -11.13 -13.61
C VAL A 217 0.55 -11.52 -12.80
N HIS A 218 -0.47 -12.03 -13.47
CA HIS A 218 -1.75 -12.39 -12.87
C HIS A 218 -1.66 -13.63 -11.98
N ASN A 219 -2.48 -13.69 -10.97
CA ASN A 219 -2.61 -14.89 -10.13
C ASN A 219 -3.30 -16.05 -10.88
N GLU A 220 -3.17 -17.28 -10.37
CA GLU A 220 -3.78 -18.47 -10.97
C GLU A 220 -5.25 -18.68 -10.57
N SER A 221 -6.04 -17.61 -10.33
CA SER A 221 -7.48 -17.74 -10.01
C SER A 221 -8.33 -18.20 -11.20
N VAL A 222 -7.77 -18.18 -12.40
CA VAL A 222 -8.39 -18.71 -13.61
C VAL A 222 -7.66 -19.99 -13.99
N GLY A 223 -8.34 -21.12 -13.88
CA GLY A 223 -7.80 -22.41 -14.30
C GLY A 223 -7.64 -22.54 -15.82
N SER A 224 -7.29 -23.73 -16.26
CA SER A 224 -7.31 -24.18 -17.65
C SER A 224 -8.09 -25.49 -17.75
N SER A 225 -8.20 -26.04 -18.96
CA SER A 225 -8.79 -27.37 -19.15
C SER A 225 -8.08 -28.49 -18.40
N PHE A 226 -6.81 -28.26 -18.00
CA PHE A 226 -5.95 -29.26 -17.35
C PHE A 226 -5.58 -28.89 -15.90
N THR A 227 -5.88 -27.67 -15.45
CA THR A 227 -5.42 -27.18 -14.15
C THR A 227 -6.53 -26.46 -13.41
N SER A 228 -6.86 -26.93 -12.20
CA SER A 228 -7.81 -26.25 -11.32
C SER A 228 -7.30 -24.86 -10.90
N PRO A 229 -8.19 -23.89 -10.67
CA PRO A 229 -7.82 -22.57 -10.16
C PRO A 229 -7.09 -22.64 -8.82
N ARG A 230 -6.07 -21.78 -8.67
CA ARG A 230 -5.31 -21.59 -7.42
C ARG A 230 -5.32 -20.11 -7.07
N PRO A 231 -6.41 -19.58 -6.52
CA PRO A 231 -6.58 -18.15 -6.30
C PRO A 231 -5.70 -17.56 -5.17
N PHE A 232 -4.69 -18.27 -4.75
CA PHE A 232 -3.66 -17.84 -3.80
C PHE A 232 -2.26 -17.86 -4.41
N ARG A 233 -2.11 -18.29 -5.68
CA ARG A 233 -0.82 -18.49 -6.33
C ARG A 233 -0.56 -17.45 -7.41
N VAL A 234 0.67 -16.93 -7.43
CA VAL A 234 1.27 -16.25 -8.59
C VAL A 234 2.47 -17.08 -9.06
N ASN A 235 2.42 -17.57 -10.31
CA ASN A 235 3.59 -18.13 -10.98
C ASN A 235 4.43 -16.96 -11.49
N ALA A 236 5.38 -16.53 -10.65
CA ALA A 236 5.95 -15.19 -10.72
C ALA A 236 6.98 -15.04 -11.85
N GLY A 237 7.88 -16.01 -12.00
CA GLY A 237 8.96 -15.95 -12.99
C GLY A 237 10.24 -16.59 -12.50
N ALA A 238 11.36 -16.32 -13.16
CA ALA A 238 12.67 -16.88 -12.83
C ALA A 238 13.21 -16.28 -11.52
N VAL A 239 14.06 -17.04 -10.82
CA VAL A 239 14.63 -16.70 -9.50
C VAL A 239 15.30 -15.33 -9.42
N HIS A 240 15.91 -14.84 -10.51
CA HIS A 240 16.59 -13.55 -10.60
C HIS A 240 15.64 -12.35 -10.81
N CYS A 241 14.38 -12.59 -11.16
CA CYS A 241 13.43 -11.50 -11.36
C CYS A 241 13.18 -10.74 -10.06
N TYR A 242 12.99 -9.43 -10.20
CA TYR A 242 12.61 -8.55 -9.10
C TYR A 242 11.10 -8.58 -8.87
N THR A 243 10.72 -8.41 -7.61
CA THR A 243 9.36 -8.04 -7.19
C THR A 243 9.42 -6.85 -6.23
N LEU A 244 8.31 -6.12 -6.08
CA LEU A 244 8.21 -5.00 -5.14
C LEU A 244 7.71 -5.47 -3.77
N SER A 245 8.42 -5.04 -2.75
CA SER A 245 8.01 -5.15 -1.35
C SER A 245 7.10 -3.99 -0.93
N PRO A 246 6.34 -4.15 0.16
CA PRO A 246 5.42 -3.12 0.64
C PRO A 246 6.07 -1.78 0.99
N ASP A 247 7.32 -1.78 1.45
CA ASP A 247 8.11 -0.59 1.76
C ASP A 247 8.61 0.16 0.50
N GLY A 248 8.44 -0.46 -0.70
CA GLY A 248 8.89 0.10 -1.98
C GLY A 248 10.28 -0.34 -2.40
N THR A 249 10.93 -1.19 -1.61
CA THR A 249 12.18 -1.86 -2.02
C THR A 249 11.90 -2.97 -3.04
N THR A 250 12.92 -3.42 -3.74
CA THR A 250 12.84 -4.60 -4.60
C THR A 250 13.61 -5.75 -3.99
N ASN A 251 13.03 -6.94 -4.04
CA ASN A 251 13.67 -8.20 -3.70
C ASN A 251 13.76 -9.08 -4.95
N TYR A 252 14.75 -9.95 -5.00
CA TYR A 252 14.73 -11.06 -5.96
C TYR A 252 13.64 -12.06 -5.60
N LEU A 253 13.08 -12.75 -6.59
CA LEU A 253 12.10 -13.80 -6.32
C LEU A 253 12.70 -14.94 -5.49
N SER A 254 14.01 -15.19 -5.62
CA SER A 254 14.75 -16.17 -4.79
C SER A 254 14.81 -15.84 -3.31
N GLU A 255 14.63 -14.56 -2.94
CA GLU A 255 14.65 -14.09 -1.55
C GLU A 255 13.27 -14.13 -0.90
N VAL A 256 12.21 -14.36 -1.70
CA VAL A 256 10.83 -14.41 -1.20
C VAL A 256 10.58 -15.75 -0.51
N GLU A 257 10.33 -15.71 0.79
CA GLU A 257 10.12 -16.90 1.63
C GLU A 257 8.81 -16.84 2.43
N THR A 258 8.49 -17.90 3.13
CA THR A 258 7.32 -17.96 4.03
C THR A 258 7.43 -16.87 5.10
N GLY A 259 6.36 -16.07 5.24
CA GLY A 259 6.32 -14.93 6.16
C GLY A 259 6.72 -13.60 5.50
N SER A 260 7.36 -13.60 4.33
CA SER A 260 7.61 -12.38 3.55
C SER A 260 6.30 -11.67 3.22
N GLU A 261 6.34 -10.35 3.10
CA GLU A 261 5.20 -9.57 2.60
C GLU A 261 5.45 -9.13 1.15
N VAL A 262 4.46 -9.32 0.30
CA VAL A 262 4.49 -8.93 -1.11
C VAL A 262 3.35 -7.99 -1.45
N LEU A 263 3.52 -7.18 -2.50
CA LEU A 263 2.47 -6.32 -3.04
C LEU A 263 1.64 -7.08 -4.07
N ILE A 264 0.34 -7.05 -3.87
CA ILE A 264 -0.66 -7.52 -4.82
C ILE A 264 -1.35 -6.31 -5.43
N LEU A 265 -1.34 -6.21 -6.74
CA LEU A 265 -1.88 -5.07 -7.49
C LEU A 265 -2.96 -5.52 -8.47
N ASN A 266 -3.86 -4.59 -8.80
CA ASN A 266 -4.76 -4.74 -9.95
C ASN A 266 -4.28 -3.88 -11.14
N SER A 267 -4.94 -4.02 -12.30
CA SER A 267 -4.61 -3.26 -13.52
C SER A 267 -4.71 -1.74 -13.38
N LYS A 268 -5.43 -1.24 -12.36
CA LYS A 268 -5.53 0.19 -12.05
C LYS A 268 -4.42 0.66 -11.09
N GLY A 269 -3.46 -0.21 -10.75
CA GLY A 269 -2.35 0.09 -9.85
C GLY A 269 -2.72 0.11 -8.37
N LYS A 270 -3.95 -0.18 -7.99
CA LYS A 270 -4.34 -0.24 -6.58
C LYS A 270 -3.66 -1.44 -5.92
N ALA A 271 -2.83 -1.16 -4.91
CA ALA A 271 -2.03 -2.15 -4.22
C ALA A 271 -2.61 -2.52 -2.86
N ARG A 272 -2.38 -3.77 -2.47
CA ARG A 272 -2.54 -4.29 -1.11
C ARG A 272 -1.42 -5.24 -0.75
N ARG A 273 -1.17 -5.44 0.53
CA ARG A 273 -0.22 -6.45 1.02
C ARG A 273 -0.84 -7.84 1.02
N ALA A 274 0.02 -8.83 0.85
CA ALA A 274 -0.28 -10.22 1.15
C ALA A 274 0.95 -10.88 1.79
N THR A 275 0.71 -11.70 2.81
CA THR A 275 1.76 -12.52 3.42
C THR A 275 1.97 -13.76 2.57
N VAL A 276 3.22 -14.11 2.32
CA VAL A 276 3.60 -15.34 1.64
C VAL A 276 3.45 -16.52 2.59
N GLY A 277 2.62 -17.47 2.22
CA GLY A 277 2.46 -18.72 2.95
C GLY A 277 3.48 -19.78 2.50
N ARG A 278 3.92 -19.71 1.25
CA ARG A 278 4.92 -20.61 0.67
C ARG A 278 5.55 -20.02 -0.58
N SER A 279 6.85 -20.14 -0.72
CA SER A 279 7.57 -19.97 -1.98
C SER A 279 8.02 -21.35 -2.48
N LYS A 280 7.82 -21.63 -3.78
CA LYS A 280 8.15 -22.91 -4.40
C LYS A 280 9.00 -22.69 -5.65
N ILE A 281 10.23 -23.21 -5.66
CA ILE A 281 11.15 -23.12 -6.77
C ILE A 281 11.21 -24.48 -7.48
N GLU A 282 11.04 -24.46 -8.82
CA GLU A 282 11.05 -25.67 -9.64
C GLU A 282 11.67 -25.37 -11.01
N ARG A 283 12.45 -26.32 -11.52
CA ARG A 283 13.00 -26.25 -12.89
C ARG A 283 11.89 -26.46 -13.92
N ARG A 284 11.80 -25.55 -14.89
CA ARG A 284 10.76 -25.52 -15.94
C ARG A 284 11.31 -24.92 -17.24
N PRO A 285 10.70 -25.23 -18.40
CA PRO A 285 10.94 -24.50 -19.64
C PRO A 285 10.55 -23.04 -19.47
N MET A 286 11.36 -22.11 -20.00
CA MET A 286 11.20 -20.68 -19.78
C MET A 286 11.14 -19.90 -21.09
N LEU A 287 10.37 -18.82 -21.08
CA LEU A 287 10.28 -17.80 -22.13
C LEU A 287 10.84 -16.47 -21.63
N MET A 288 11.70 -15.86 -22.42
CA MET A 288 12.06 -14.45 -22.28
C MET A 288 11.01 -13.60 -23.03
N ILE A 289 10.45 -12.64 -22.35
CA ILE A 289 9.45 -11.72 -22.91
C ILE A 289 9.93 -10.30 -22.67
N LYS A 290 10.10 -9.51 -23.74
CA LYS A 290 10.45 -8.09 -23.65
C LYS A 290 9.28 -7.21 -24.10
N ALA A 291 9.12 -6.09 -23.44
CA ALA A 291 8.13 -5.07 -23.78
C ALA A 291 8.71 -3.66 -23.68
N SER A 292 8.04 -2.70 -24.32
CA SER A 292 8.40 -1.29 -24.27
C SER A 292 7.26 -0.41 -23.76
N VAL A 293 7.62 0.62 -22.99
CA VAL A 293 6.75 1.75 -22.59
C VAL A 293 7.49 3.03 -22.98
N GLY A 294 7.06 3.68 -24.06
CA GLY A 294 7.84 4.76 -24.64
C GLY A 294 9.24 4.29 -25.05
N THR A 295 10.27 4.94 -24.53
CA THR A 295 11.69 4.58 -24.73
C THR A 295 12.21 3.50 -23.79
N GLU A 296 11.51 3.24 -22.70
CA GLU A 296 11.91 2.23 -21.72
C GLU A 296 11.60 0.82 -22.22
N ILE A 297 12.61 -0.07 -22.15
CA ILE A 297 12.48 -1.48 -22.50
C ILE A 297 12.75 -2.30 -21.24
N GLY A 298 11.88 -3.24 -20.94
CA GLY A 298 12.06 -4.20 -19.86
C GLY A 298 11.72 -5.60 -20.27
N GLY A 299 12.17 -6.56 -19.49
CA GLY A 299 11.99 -7.98 -19.73
C GLY A 299 11.50 -8.73 -18.49
N ILE A 300 11.00 -9.93 -18.75
CA ILE A 300 10.72 -10.94 -17.74
C ILE A 300 11.08 -12.31 -18.32
N ILE A 301 11.61 -13.19 -17.47
CA ILE A 301 11.71 -14.61 -17.79
C ILE A 301 10.61 -15.34 -17.00
N ALA A 302 9.65 -15.88 -17.73
CA ALA A 302 8.48 -16.57 -17.18
C ALA A 302 8.44 -18.03 -17.65
N GLN A 303 7.79 -18.91 -16.90
CA GLN A 303 7.57 -20.28 -17.34
C GLN A 303 6.73 -20.32 -18.61
N ASP A 304 7.08 -21.18 -19.57
CA ASP A 304 6.27 -21.51 -20.72
C ASP A 304 5.10 -22.42 -20.29
N ALA A 305 4.00 -21.83 -19.87
CA ALA A 305 2.80 -22.57 -19.48
C ALA A 305 1.54 -21.71 -19.61
N GLU A 306 0.43 -22.33 -19.97
CA GLU A 306 -0.86 -21.64 -20.21
C GLU A 306 -1.47 -20.97 -18.97
N THR A 307 -1.07 -21.39 -17.76
CA THR A 307 -1.57 -20.83 -16.52
C THR A 307 -0.93 -19.47 -16.19
N ILE A 308 0.23 -19.14 -16.78
CA ILE A 308 0.88 -17.85 -16.61
C ILE A 308 0.20 -16.83 -17.52
N ARG A 309 -0.32 -15.76 -16.94
CA ARG A 309 -1.09 -14.74 -17.67
C ARG A 309 -0.65 -13.34 -17.30
N PHE A 310 -0.66 -12.47 -18.31
CA PHE A 310 -0.56 -11.02 -18.10
C PHE A 310 -1.95 -10.39 -18.18
N VAL A 311 -2.08 -9.23 -17.56
CA VAL A 311 -3.30 -8.41 -17.55
C VAL A 311 -3.20 -7.37 -18.68
N LYS A 312 -4.20 -7.32 -19.58
CA LYS A 312 -4.32 -6.30 -20.62
C LYS A 312 -4.94 -5.00 -20.06
N PRO A 313 -4.82 -3.85 -20.74
CA PRO A 313 -5.40 -2.57 -20.28
C PRO A 313 -6.91 -2.62 -20.03
N ASN A 314 -7.64 -3.42 -20.79
CA ASN A 314 -9.09 -3.64 -20.64
C ASN A 314 -9.46 -4.65 -19.53
N GLY A 315 -8.47 -5.15 -18.77
CA GLY A 315 -8.67 -6.15 -17.72
C GLY A 315 -8.76 -7.60 -18.20
N GLN A 316 -8.73 -7.85 -19.52
CA GLN A 316 -8.64 -9.21 -20.05
C GLN A 316 -7.26 -9.81 -19.74
N LEU A 317 -7.24 -11.15 -19.72
CA LEU A 317 -6.02 -11.92 -19.48
C LEU A 317 -5.50 -12.53 -20.76
N VAL A 318 -4.20 -12.56 -20.93
CA VAL A 318 -3.52 -13.26 -22.02
C VAL A 318 -2.49 -14.22 -21.45
N SER A 319 -2.55 -15.49 -21.83
CA SER A 319 -1.53 -16.47 -21.49
C SER A 319 -0.21 -16.17 -22.21
N VAL A 320 0.91 -16.45 -21.56
CA VAL A 320 2.24 -16.33 -22.20
C VAL A 320 2.35 -17.20 -23.44
N THR A 321 1.70 -18.37 -23.48
CA THR A 321 1.66 -19.29 -24.63
C THR A 321 0.86 -18.75 -25.84
N HIS A 322 -0.02 -17.78 -25.60
CA HIS A 322 -0.80 -17.13 -26.66
C HIS A 322 -0.38 -15.68 -26.94
N LEU A 323 0.63 -15.21 -26.19
CA LEU A 323 1.15 -13.85 -26.33
C LEU A 323 1.85 -13.69 -27.68
N LYS A 324 1.66 -12.54 -28.33
CA LYS A 324 2.28 -12.22 -29.61
C LYS A 324 2.98 -10.88 -29.58
N LYS A 325 4.00 -10.73 -30.43
CA LYS A 325 4.62 -9.43 -30.67
C LYS A 325 3.55 -8.43 -31.12
N GLY A 326 3.51 -7.27 -30.47
CA GLY A 326 2.50 -6.24 -30.68
C GLY A 326 1.35 -6.25 -29.67
N ASP A 327 1.14 -7.33 -28.91
CA ASP A 327 0.19 -7.35 -27.80
C ASP A 327 0.53 -6.30 -26.76
N ILE A 328 -0.49 -5.80 -26.03
CA ILE A 328 -0.34 -4.80 -25.00
C ILE A 328 -0.73 -5.40 -23.67
N VAL A 329 0.15 -5.31 -22.69
CA VAL A 329 -0.04 -5.78 -21.31
C VAL A 329 0.26 -4.65 -20.31
N MET A 330 -0.23 -4.78 -19.08
CA MET A 330 0.02 -3.77 -18.04
C MET A 330 1.38 -3.99 -17.38
N ALA A 331 2.13 -2.90 -17.24
CA ALA A 331 3.41 -2.87 -16.54
C ALA A 331 3.54 -1.58 -15.70
N HIS A 332 4.39 -1.63 -14.69
CA HIS A 332 4.88 -0.47 -13.97
C HIS A 332 6.28 -0.15 -14.49
N ALA A 333 6.43 0.98 -15.18
CA ALA A 333 7.69 1.40 -15.75
C ALA A 333 8.02 2.82 -15.29
N LYS A 334 9.24 3.01 -14.81
CA LYS A 334 9.84 4.29 -14.42
C LYS A 334 11.10 4.54 -15.24
N PRO A 335 11.59 5.80 -15.35
CA PRO A 335 12.94 6.05 -15.83
C PRO A 335 13.96 5.21 -15.05
N ALA A 336 15.03 4.81 -15.72
CA ALA A 336 16.09 4.03 -15.08
C ALA A 336 16.71 4.84 -13.94
N THR A 337 16.68 4.30 -12.74
CA THR A 337 17.33 4.83 -11.54
C THR A 337 18.14 3.72 -10.90
N GLY A 338 19.32 4.06 -10.34
CA GLY A 338 20.11 3.13 -9.57
C GLY A 338 19.35 2.59 -8.36
N ARG A 339 19.71 1.40 -7.92
CA ARG A 339 19.22 0.85 -6.65
C ARG A 339 20.38 0.33 -5.82
N HIS A 340 20.42 0.72 -4.55
CA HIS A 340 21.39 0.24 -3.58
C HIS A 340 20.66 -0.45 -2.43
N PHE A 341 20.96 -1.71 -2.16
CA PHE A 341 20.24 -2.54 -1.17
C PHE A 341 18.70 -2.49 -1.34
N GLY A 342 18.20 -2.58 -2.59
CA GLY A 342 16.77 -2.54 -2.91
C GLY A 342 16.13 -1.14 -2.90
N MET A 343 16.82 -0.10 -2.42
CA MET A 343 16.33 1.29 -2.38
C MET A 343 16.71 2.07 -3.65
N GLU A 344 15.81 2.93 -4.11
CA GLU A 344 16.01 3.77 -5.29
C GLU A 344 17.04 4.88 -5.01
N VAL A 345 18.07 5.00 -5.89
CA VAL A 345 19.11 6.04 -5.84
C VAL A 345 19.05 6.85 -7.13
N SER A 346 18.83 8.16 -7.02
CA SER A 346 18.49 9.03 -8.17
C SER A 346 19.65 9.41 -9.09
N ASP A 347 20.89 9.17 -8.72
CA ASP A 347 22.07 9.71 -9.43
C ASP A 347 23.07 8.63 -9.89
N GLU A 348 22.63 7.37 -9.97
CA GLU A 348 23.50 6.27 -10.38
C GLU A 348 23.09 5.72 -11.75
N TYR A 349 24.06 5.62 -12.69
CA TYR A 349 23.84 4.99 -13.98
C TYR A 349 23.97 3.48 -13.86
N ILE A 350 22.88 2.75 -14.06
CA ILE A 350 22.87 1.27 -14.11
C ILE A 350 22.33 0.81 -15.45
N LEU A 351 23.06 -0.07 -16.10
CA LEU A 351 22.68 -0.75 -17.32
C LEU A 351 22.42 -2.24 -17.04
N GLU A 352 21.17 -2.62 -16.85
CA GLU A 352 20.73 -4.03 -16.83
C GLU A 352 20.40 -4.45 -18.27
N LYS A 353 21.05 -5.52 -18.77
CA LYS A 353 20.88 -6.03 -20.15
C LYS A 353 20.03 -7.29 -20.18
#